data_2a1d5cd975166b579dfc2291c12d21b8
#
_entry.id   2a1d5cd975166b579dfc2291c12d21b8
#
_cell.length_a   1.000
_cell.length_b   1.000
_cell.length_c   1.000
_cell.angle_alpha   90.00
_cell.angle_beta   90.00
_cell.angle_gamma   90.00
#
_symmetry.space_group_name_H-M   'P 1'
#
loop_
_entity.id
_entity.type
_entity.pdbx_description
1 polymer ?
#
loop_
_entity_poly.entity_id
_entity_poly.type
_entity_poly.pdbx_seq_one_letter_code
_entity_poly.pdbx_strand_id
1 'polypeptide(L)'
;WIDNPVGTGPFILSEYQIGQTLKLKKNENYWAEKAKVDGIIMNLAGGVSMAMYENDEIDITGVGLADLERVKDPNDSLSKDLVNVPPQFSLNYIGFNVNMPPFDDVNFRKALSYAVDKEIIAEKIYSGLTKPSYSIIPPGFPGYSPSIKGIEFNEELAKEYLAKSKYSDPSTRPRIIVTIPGTGGSPGLDTEVISDMWKETLGIEVEIQQVEWATYLQDMNRKRLQLWAGSGWQADYADPQDFIDVLFYSKSDVNHGNYSNPEVDKLILEARTEVDNNRRFLLYNQAEQMIVDEAAIFPLWFDTDGYALVKPWVKGYEFTPIIVPKFKDVEIK
;
A
#
# COMPACT_ATOMS: atom_id res chain seq x y z
N TRP A 1 -10.24 15.57 -18.67
CA TRP A 1 -11.23 15.18 -17.67
C TRP A 1 -10.91 15.84 -16.31
N ILE A 2 -9.66 15.90 -15.88
CA ILE A 2 -9.24 16.53 -14.61
C ILE A 2 -9.62 18.00 -14.54
N ASP A 3 -9.51 18.74 -15.65
CA ASP A 3 -9.78 20.18 -15.71
C ASP A 3 -11.28 20.51 -15.65
N ASN A 4 -12.13 19.57 -16.00
CA ASN A 4 -13.58 19.74 -15.98
C ASN A 4 -14.30 18.39 -15.75
N PRO A 5 -14.20 17.82 -14.56
CA PRO A 5 -14.80 16.54 -14.26
C PRO A 5 -16.32 16.65 -14.20
N VAL A 6 -17.00 15.75 -14.89
CA VAL A 6 -18.46 15.59 -14.84
C VAL A 6 -18.76 14.24 -14.17
N GLY A 7 -19.47 14.28 -13.05
CA GLY A 7 -19.81 13.11 -12.25
C GLY A 7 -21.25 13.17 -11.74
N THR A 8 -21.70 12.04 -11.20
CA THR A 8 -23.06 11.87 -10.61
C THR A 8 -23.05 11.87 -9.08
N GLY A 9 -21.91 12.22 -8.46
CA GLY A 9 -21.73 12.16 -7.02
C GLY A 9 -22.39 13.29 -6.23
N PRO A 10 -22.42 13.17 -4.88
CA PRO A 10 -23.01 14.17 -3.99
C PRO A 10 -22.19 15.47 -3.89
N PHE A 11 -20.98 15.47 -4.39
CA PHE A 11 -20.07 16.62 -4.44
C PHE A 11 -19.55 16.84 -5.85
N ILE A 12 -19.18 18.09 -6.14
CA ILE A 12 -18.61 18.56 -7.41
C ILE A 12 -17.23 19.15 -7.12
N LEU A 13 -16.23 18.82 -7.92
CA LEU A 13 -14.92 19.47 -7.85
C LEU A 13 -15.08 20.98 -8.12
N SER A 14 -14.65 21.80 -7.18
CA SER A 14 -14.69 23.26 -7.30
C SER A 14 -13.30 23.87 -7.53
N GLU A 15 -12.26 23.24 -6.98
CA GLU A 15 -10.87 23.69 -7.14
C GLU A 15 -9.94 22.50 -6.97
N TYR A 16 -8.90 22.45 -7.79
CA TYR A 16 -7.80 21.49 -7.62
C TYR A 16 -6.47 22.19 -7.89
N GLN A 17 -5.71 22.40 -6.83
CA GLN A 17 -4.33 22.87 -6.89
C GLN A 17 -3.43 21.67 -6.64
N ILE A 18 -2.74 21.20 -7.68
CA ILE A 18 -1.90 19.99 -7.64
C ILE A 18 -0.89 20.09 -6.50
N GLY A 19 -0.86 19.06 -5.64
CA GLY A 19 0.03 18.98 -4.49
C GLY A 19 -0.28 19.98 -3.36
N GLN A 20 -1.35 20.75 -3.44
CA GLN A 20 -1.73 21.72 -2.40
C GLN A 20 -3.11 21.44 -1.82
N THR A 21 -4.17 21.61 -2.59
CA THR A 21 -5.53 21.45 -2.10
C THR A 21 -6.47 20.88 -3.17
N LEU A 22 -7.43 20.09 -2.71
CA LEU A 22 -8.60 19.71 -3.49
C LEU A 22 -9.84 20.16 -2.73
N LYS A 23 -10.71 20.94 -3.40
CA LYS A 23 -11.95 21.45 -2.81
C LYS A 23 -13.14 20.88 -3.57
N LEU A 24 -14.05 20.31 -2.82
CA LEU A 24 -15.32 19.81 -3.30
C LEU A 24 -16.44 20.70 -2.74
N LYS A 25 -17.42 21.02 -3.56
CA LYS A 25 -18.66 21.68 -3.14
C LYS A 25 -19.84 20.74 -3.26
N LYS A 26 -20.85 20.95 -2.45
CA LYS A 26 -22.12 20.23 -2.49
C LYS A 26 -22.73 20.27 -3.89
N ASN A 27 -23.22 19.12 -4.34
CA ASN A 27 -23.99 19.02 -5.58
C ASN A 27 -25.47 19.25 -5.32
N GLU A 28 -25.95 20.45 -5.59
CA GLU A 28 -27.36 20.79 -5.41
C GLU A 28 -28.32 20.02 -6.34
N ASN A 29 -27.79 19.45 -7.41
CA ASN A 29 -28.52 18.63 -8.37
C ASN A 29 -28.33 17.11 -8.15
N TYR A 30 -27.80 16.72 -6.98
CA TYR A 30 -27.61 15.31 -6.68
C TYR A 30 -28.95 14.57 -6.71
N TRP A 31 -28.99 13.43 -7.37
CA TRP A 31 -30.20 12.65 -7.65
C TRP A 31 -30.81 11.92 -6.43
N ALA A 32 -30.05 11.79 -5.34
CA ALA A 32 -30.49 11.20 -4.09
C ALA A 32 -30.46 12.24 -2.95
N GLU A 33 -30.44 11.79 -1.69
CA GLU A 33 -30.34 12.66 -0.53
C GLU A 33 -29.03 13.48 -0.59
N LYS A 34 -29.14 14.80 -0.52
CA LYS A 34 -28.03 15.73 -0.63
C LYS A 34 -27.08 15.64 0.56
N ALA A 35 -25.81 15.96 0.34
CA ALA A 35 -24.83 16.12 1.40
C ALA A 35 -25.29 17.19 2.41
N LYS A 36 -24.94 16.97 3.67
CA LYS A 36 -25.33 17.87 4.77
C LYS A 36 -24.34 19.01 4.98
N VAL A 37 -23.05 18.80 4.58
CA VAL A 37 -22.02 19.84 4.57
C VAL A 37 -21.99 20.57 3.23
N ASP A 38 -21.57 21.82 3.22
CA ASP A 38 -21.51 22.64 2.01
C ASP A 38 -20.33 22.26 1.10
N GLY A 39 -19.27 21.68 1.67
CA GLY A 39 -18.11 21.23 0.91
C GLY A 39 -17.08 20.52 1.77
N ILE A 40 -16.00 20.10 1.10
CA ILE A 40 -14.89 19.40 1.69
C ILE A 40 -13.60 20.05 1.18
N ILE A 41 -12.66 20.28 2.06
CA ILE A 41 -11.31 20.74 1.73
C ILE A 41 -10.34 19.62 2.11
N MET A 42 -9.63 19.09 1.12
CA MET A 42 -8.54 18.15 1.35
C MET A 42 -7.22 18.87 1.22
N ASN A 43 -6.43 18.89 2.29
CA ASN A 43 -5.06 19.38 2.24
C ASN A 43 -4.16 18.29 1.65
N LEU A 44 -3.55 18.58 0.49
CA LEU A 44 -2.63 17.70 -0.21
C LEU A 44 -1.17 18.14 -0.04
N ALA A 45 -0.96 19.35 0.46
CA ALA A 45 0.36 19.82 0.82
C ALA A 45 0.87 19.07 2.05
N GLY A 46 2.13 18.71 2.05
CA GLY A 46 2.77 18.18 3.24
C GLY A 46 2.64 19.15 4.43
N GLY A 47 2.88 18.65 5.62
CA GLY A 47 2.81 19.42 6.86
C GLY A 47 2.78 18.48 8.06
N VAL A 48 2.81 19.05 9.26
CA VAL A 48 2.63 18.28 10.49
C VAL A 48 1.14 18.23 10.79
N SER A 49 0.46 17.19 10.32
CA SER A 49 -0.99 17.03 10.43
C SER A 49 -1.51 17.12 11.86
N MET A 50 -0.75 16.64 12.85
CA MET A 50 -1.09 16.79 14.26
C MET A 50 -1.13 18.26 14.70
N ALA A 51 -0.13 19.06 14.32
CA ALA A 51 -0.13 20.50 14.63
C ALA A 51 -1.29 21.24 13.96
N MET A 52 -1.60 20.89 12.71
CA MET A 52 -2.75 21.45 11.98
C MET A 52 -4.08 21.09 12.68
N TYR A 53 -4.21 19.86 13.18
CA TYR A 53 -5.38 19.45 13.95
C TYR A 53 -5.48 20.23 15.28
N GLU A 54 -4.39 20.36 16.02
CA GLU A 54 -4.35 21.11 17.29
C GLU A 54 -4.71 22.59 17.10
N ASN A 55 -4.33 23.17 15.96
CA ASN A 55 -4.62 24.57 15.60
C ASN A 55 -6.01 24.77 14.95
N ASP A 56 -6.85 23.74 14.89
CA ASP A 56 -8.17 23.76 14.24
C ASP A 56 -8.13 24.07 12.73
N GLU A 57 -6.99 23.78 12.07
CA GLU A 57 -6.83 23.97 10.62
C GLU A 57 -7.44 22.80 9.83
N ILE A 58 -7.55 21.63 10.44
CA ILE A 58 -8.19 20.44 9.89
C ILE A 58 -9.07 19.74 10.93
N ASP A 59 -10.14 19.11 10.48
CA ASP A 59 -11.14 18.47 11.33
C ASP A 59 -10.88 16.98 11.59
N ILE A 60 -10.12 16.32 10.73
CA ILE A 60 -9.82 14.88 10.79
C ILE A 60 -8.35 14.68 10.44
N THR A 61 -7.65 13.86 11.22
CA THR A 61 -6.28 13.43 10.93
C THR A 61 -6.02 12.00 11.39
N GLY A 62 -5.19 11.27 10.66
CA GLY A 62 -4.62 10.01 11.15
C GLY A 62 -3.61 10.24 12.27
N VAL A 63 -3.45 9.26 13.17
CA VAL A 63 -2.47 9.28 14.25
C VAL A 63 -1.28 8.39 13.88
N GLY A 64 -0.11 9.00 13.76
CA GLY A 64 1.15 8.28 13.54
C GLY A 64 1.73 7.70 14.83
N LEU A 65 2.73 6.81 14.68
CA LEU A 65 3.42 6.17 15.81
C LEU A 65 3.98 7.16 16.81
N ALA A 66 4.53 8.27 16.33
CA ALA A 66 5.17 9.29 17.19
C ALA A 66 4.19 9.95 18.17
N ASP A 67 2.91 10.04 17.80
CA ASP A 67 1.88 10.72 18.61
C ASP A 67 0.97 9.74 19.36
N LEU A 68 1.06 8.44 19.06
CA LEU A 68 0.12 7.43 19.52
C LEU A 68 0.07 7.32 21.06
N GLU A 69 1.21 7.24 21.70
CA GLU A 69 1.33 7.17 23.16
C GLU A 69 0.68 8.39 23.83
N ARG A 70 0.96 9.58 23.29
CA ARG A 70 0.43 10.84 23.79
C ARG A 70 -1.10 10.90 23.68
N VAL A 71 -1.66 10.60 22.49
CA VAL A 71 -3.12 10.72 22.30
C VAL A 71 -3.93 9.62 23.00
N LYS A 72 -3.29 8.54 23.40
CA LYS A 72 -3.89 7.48 24.22
C LYS A 72 -3.87 7.80 25.71
N ASP A 73 -3.06 8.77 26.16
CA ASP A 73 -3.07 9.20 27.57
C ASP A 73 -4.41 9.89 27.87
N PRO A 74 -5.22 9.38 28.83
CA PRO A 74 -6.48 10.01 29.22
C PRO A 74 -6.35 11.44 29.74
N ASN A 75 -5.14 11.85 30.15
CA ASN A 75 -4.84 13.20 30.61
C ASN A 75 -4.53 14.18 29.46
N ASP A 76 -4.22 13.70 28.27
CA ASP A 76 -4.07 14.55 27.09
C ASP A 76 -5.45 14.99 26.57
N SER A 77 -5.56 16.26 26.20
CA SER A 77 -6.83 16.86 25.74
C SER A 77 -7.35 16.19 24.44
N LEU A 78 -6.47 15.67 23.60
CA LEU A 78 -6.79 15.02 22.32
C LEU A 78 -7.35 13.61 22.49
N SER A 79 -7.16 12.97 23.66
CA SER A 79 -7.68 11.63 23.92
C SER A 79 -9.20 11.52 23.76
N LYS A 80 -9.93 12.63 23.92
CA LYS A 80 -11.39 12.71 23.75
C LYS A 80 -11.83 12.65 22.29
N ASP A 81 -10.94 13.03 21.38
CA ASP A 81 -11.19 13.06 19.95
C ASP A 81 -10.68 11.79 19.25
N LEU A 82 -10.02 10.88 20.02
CA LEU A 82 -9.44 9.67 19.51
C LEU A 82 -10.52 8.65 19.12
N VAL A 83 -10.44 8.15 17.91
CA VAL A 83 -11.33 7.09 17.39
C VAL A 83 -10.50 5.95 16.84
N ASN A 84 -11.03 4.72 16.98
CA ASN A 84 -10.46 3.56 16.32
C ASN A 84 -10.83 3.56 14.84
N VAL A 85 -9.86 3.24 14.01
CA VAL A 85 -10.02 3.11 12.56
C VAL A 85 -9.89 1.63 12.20
N PRO A 86 -10.85 1.05 11.48
CA PRO A 86 -10.77 -0.36 11.07
C PRO A 86 -9.55 -0.58 10.15
N PRO A 87 -9.01 -1.82 10.10
CA PRO A 87 -7.92 -2.15 9.19
C PRO A 87 -8.29 -1.76 7.76
N GLN A 88 -7.35 -1.12 7.08
CA GLN A 88 -7.51 -0.87 5.65
C GLN A 88 -7.30 -2.17 4.88
N PHE A 89 -8.06 -2.39 3.83
CA PHE A 89 -7.77 -3.45 2.87
C PHE A 89 -6.60 -3.03 2.00
N SER A 90 -5.41 -3.11 2.55
CA SER A 90 -4.15 -2.68 1.95
C SER A 90 -3.10 -3.78 2.03
N LEU A 91 -2.14 -3.73 1.13
CA LEU A 91 -0.93 -4.52 1.14
C LEU A 91 0.27 -3.59 1.00
N ASN A 92 1.14 -3.55 1.99
CA ASN A 92 2.46 -2.94 1.86
C ASN A 92 3.44 -3.98 1.32
N TYR A 93 4.24 -3.61 0.34
CA TYR A 93 5.12 -4.56 -0.35
C TYR A 93 6.37 -3.89 -0.92
N ILE A 94 7.37 -4.72 -1.20
CA ILE A 94 8.48 -4.38 -2.09
C ILE A 94 8.17 -4.93 -3.47
N GLY A 95 8.20 -4.06 -4.48
CA GLY A 95 7.98 -4.45 -5.86
C GLY A 95 9.29 -4.64 -6.61
N PHE A 96 9.33 -5.68 -7.44
CA PHE A 96 10.47 -6.03 -8.29
C PHE A 96 10.11 -5.82 -9.77
N ASN A 97 10.97 -5.18 -10.54
CA ASN A 97 10.86 -5.22 -11.99
C ASN A 97 11.55 -6.48 -12.50
N VAL A 98 10.76 -7.51 -12.81
CA VAL A 98 11.27 -8.83 -13.18
C VAL A 98 11.96 -8.87 -14.55
N ASN A 99 11.98 -7.76 -15.28
CA ASN A 99 12.72 -7.61 -16.54
C ASN A 99 14.06 -6.89 -16.36
N MET A 100 14.36 -6.41 -15.15
CA MET A 100 15.59 -5.68 -14.85
C MET A 100 16.54 -6.53 -13.99
N PRO A 101 17.82 -6.68 -14.39
CA PRO A 101 18.83 -7.31 -13.53
C PRO A 101 19.00 -6.53 -12.21
N PRO A 102 19.17 -7.24 -11.05
CA PRO A 102 19.24 -8.68 -10.89
C PRO A 102 17.88 -9.35 -10.64
N PHE A 103 16.76 -8.62 -10.74
CA PHE A 103 15.41 -9.10 -10.43
C PHE A 103 14.79 -9.96 -11.54
N ASP A 104 15.46 -10.11 -12.67
CA ASP A 104 15.12 -11.05 -13.74
C ASP A 104 15.47 -12.53 -13.39
N ASP A 105 16.02 -12.74 -12.19
CA ASP A 105 16.28 -14.06 -11.61
C ASP A 105 15.38 -14.32 -10.41
N VAL A 106 14.52 -15.32 -10.51
CA VAL A 106 13.60 -15.71 -9.43
C VAL A 106 14.34 -16.13 -8.16
N ASN A 107 15.53 -16.76 -8.29
CA ASN A 107 16.32 -17.17 -7.12
C ASN A 107 16.87 -15.95 -6.38
N PHE A 108 17.22 -14.88 -7.11
CA PHE A 108 17.66 -13.63 -6.49
C PHE A 108 16.52 -12.97 -5.70
N ARG A 109 15.32 -12.89 -6.28
CA ARG A 109 14.15 -12.33 -5.58
C ARG A 109 13.78 -13.15 -4.35
N LYS A 110 13.80 -14.50 -4.45
CA LYS A 110 13.58 -15.39 -3.29
C LYS A 110 14.64 -15.20 -2.21
N ALA A 111 15.91 -15.08 -2.58
CA ALA A 111 16.98 -14.84 -1.63
C ALA A 111 16.72 -13.58 -0.79
N LEU A 112 16.37 -12.47 -1.43
CA LEU A 112 16.02 -11.22 -0.74
C LEU A 112 14.79 -11.39 0.16
N SER A 113 13.77 -12.10 -0.30
CA SER A 113 12.54 -12.30 0.46
C SER A 113 12.75 -13.18 1.69
N TYR A 114 13.55 -14.24 1.59
CA TYR A 114 13.88 -15.11 2.73
C TYR A 114 14.79 -14.43 3.77
N ALA A 115 15.53 -13.39 3.38
CA ALA A 115 16.47 -12.69 4.26
C ALA A 115 15.82 -11.67 5.19
N VAL A 116 14.50 -11.43 5.10
CA VAL A 116 13.82 -10.38 5.86
C VAL A 116 12.89 -10.99 6.91
N ASP A 117 13.15 -10.69 8.18
CA ASP A 117 12.28 -11.04 9.31
C ASP A 117 11.19 -9.96 9.48
N LYS A 118 10.04 -10.23 8.88
CA LYS A 118 8.88 -9.34 8.92
C LYS A 118 8.23 -9.26 10.30
N GLU A 119 8.35 -10.32 11.11
CA GLU A 119 7.80 -10.37 12.47
C GLU A 119 8.52 -9.35 13.38
N ILE A 120 9.86 -9.34 13.33
CA ILE A 120 10.65 -8.37 14.09
C ILE A 120 10.32 -6.94 13.65
N ILE A 121 10.18 -6.67 12.34
CA ILE A 121 9.82 -5.35 11.84
C ILE A 121 8.45 -4.93 12.36
N ALA A 122 7.44 -5.79 12.25
CA ALA A 122 6.09 -5.49 12.73
C ALA A 122 6.05 -5.21 14.24
N GLU A 123 6.81 -5.98 15.03
CA GLU A 123 6.85 -5.84 16.49
C GLU A 123 7.66 -4.62 16.92
N LYS A 124 8.91 -4.47 16.42
CA LYS A 124 9.86 -3.47 16.92
C LYS A 124 9.76 -2.11 16.25
N ILE A 125 9.43 -2.08 14.97
CA ILE A 125 9.33 -0.82 14.21
C ILE A 125 7.91 -0.26 14.29
N TYR A 126 6.90 -1.12 14.08
CA TYR A 126 5.51 -0.69 13.99
C TYR A 126 4.69 -0.88 15.27
N SER A 127 5.30 -1.40 16.36
CA SER A 127 4.63 -1.60 17.65
C SER A 127 3.30 -2.35 17.55
N GLY A 128 3.22 -3.30 16.59
CA GLY A 128 2.02 -4.11 16.35
C GLY A 128 0.91 -3.42 15.54
N LEU A 129 1.14 -2.21 15.00
CA LEU A 129 0.19 -1.54 14.11
C LEU A 129 0.16 -2.12 12.69
N THR A 130 0.98 -3.11 12.42
CA THR A 130 0.98 -3.89 11.18
C THR A 130 1.00 -5.38 11.52
N LYS A 131 0.55 -6.19 10.56
CA LYS A 131 0.62 -7.65 10.63
C LYS A 131 1.43 -8.17 9.46
N PRO A 132 2.47 -9.00 9.68
CA PRO A 132 3.25 -9.57 8.59
C PRO A 132 2.37 -10.25 7.56
N SER A 133 2.66 -10.00 6.29
CA SER A 133 1.90 -10.59 5.19
C SER A 133 2.68 -11.70 4.52
N TYR A 134 1.97 -12.78 4.23
CA TYR A 134 2.45 -13.94 3.47
C TYR A 134 1.58 -14.18 2.23
N SER A 135 0.61 -13.29 1.98
CA SER A 135 -0.32 -13.30 0.85
C SER A 135 -0.47 -11.90 0.27
N ILE A 136 -1.13 -11.79 -0.86
CA ILE A 136 -1.38 -10.51 -1.55
C ILE A 136 -2.73 -9.95 -1.12
N ILE A 137 -3.76 -10.80 -1.08
CA ILE A 137 -5.12 -10.42 -0.68
C ILE A 137 -5.17 -10.29 0.85
N PRO A 138 -5.62 -9.15 1.41
CA PRO A 138 -5.64 -8.94 2.86
C PRO A 138 -6.74 -9.73 3.59
N PRO A 139 -6.54 -10.06 4.88
CA PRO A 139 -7.54 -10.73 5.69
C PRO A 139 -8.87 -9.98 5.75
N GLY A 140 -9.98 -10.73 5.65
CA GLY A 140 -11.33 -10.16 5.65
C GLY A 140 -11.80 -9.63 4.30
N PHE A 141 -10.91 -9.54 3.32
CA PHE A 141 -11.26 -9.14 1.95
C PHE A 141 -11.93 -10.31 1.20
N PRO A 142 -12.86 -10.05 0.26
CA PRO A 142 -13.40 -11.10 -0.60
C PRO A 142 -12.28 -11.87 -1.32
N GLY A 143 -12.36 -13.19 -1.30
CA GLY A 143 -11.34 -14.06 -1.91
C GLY A 143 -10.09 -14.28 -1.07
N TYR A 144 -9.94 -13.65 0.11
CA TYR A 144 -8.83 -13.98 1.01
C TYR A 144 -8.80 -15.48 1.36
N SER A 145 -7.62 -16.06 1.29
CA SER A 145 -7.40 -17.47 1.66
C SER A 145 -6.24 -17.63 2.64
N PRO A 146 -6.47 -18.16 3.86
CA PRO A 146 -5.40 -18.44 4.80
C PRO A 146 -4.52 -19.63 4.37
N SER A 147 -4.86 -20.32 3.28
CA SER A 147 -4.07 -21.42 2.74
C SER A 147 -2.91 -20.98 1.85
N ILE A 148 -2.87 -19.71 1.44
CA ILE A 148 -1.74 -19.15 0.70
C ILE A 148 -0.49 -19.22 1.57
N LYS A 149 0.57 -19.76 1.00
CA LYS A 149 1.87 -19.91 1.67
C LYS A 149 2.88 -18.96 1.02
N GLY A 150 3.24 -17.96 1.75
CA GLY A 150 4.29 -17.03 1.33
C GLY A 150 5.66 -17.40 1.86
N ILE A 151 6.62 -16.54 1.54
CA ILE A 151 8.01 -16.70 1.95
C ILE A 151 8.16 -16.20 3.40
N GLU A 152 8.51 -17.11 4.30
CA GLU A 152 8.84 -16.84 5.70
C GLU A 152 10.36 -16.62 5.85
N PHE A 153 10.77 -15.86 6.86
CA PHE A 153 12.19 -15.61 7.14
C PHE A 153 12.96 -16.92 7.34
N ASN A 154 14.07 -17.07 6.60
CA ASN A 154 14.96 -18.20 6.75
C ASN A 154 16.33 -17.87 6.10
N GLU A 155 17.32 -17.58 6.94
CA GLU A 155 18.65 -17.20 6.46
C GLU A 155 19.35 -18.29 5.62
N GLU A 156 19.16 -19.56 5.97
CA GLU A 156 19.80 -20.67 5.25
C GLU A 156 19.22 -20.78 3.83
N LEU A 157 17.88 -20.69 3.70
CA LEU A 157 17.24 -20.66 2.39
C LEU A 157 17.60 -19.40 1.62
N ALA A 158 17.73 -18.25 2.28
CA ALA A 158 18.18 -17.01 1.65
C ALA A 158 19.56 -17.19 0.98
N LYS A 159 20.52 -17.75 1.71
CA LYS A 159 21.88 -18.05 1.21
C LYS A 159 21.84 -19.12 0.10
N GLU A 160 21.01 -20.15 0.27
CA GLU A 160 20.86 -21.24 -0.72
C GLU A 160 20.31 -20.69 -2.05
N TYR A 161 19.27 -19.85 -2.01
CA TYR A 161 18.70 -19.25 -3.20
C TYR A 161 19.66 -18.25 -3.84
N LEU A 162 20.42 -17.47 -3.06
CA LEU A 162 21.45 -16.60 -3.62
C LEU A 162 22.54 -17.42 -4.35
N ALA A 163 22.97 -18.53 -3.77
CA ALA A 163 23.96 -19.42 -4.41
C ALA A 163 23.48 -20.03 -5.74
N LYS A 164 22.15 -20.24 -5.88
CA LYS A 164 21.52 -20.72 -7.12
C LYS A 164 21.30 -19.62 -8.15
N SER A 165 21.39 -18.35 -7.75
CA SER A 165 21.17 -17.21 -8.62
C SER A 165 22.34 -17.02 -9.59
N LYS A 166 22.04 -16.58 -10.80
CA LYS A 166 23.07 -16.11 -11.74
C LYS A 166 23.82 -14.86 -11.26
N TYR A 167 23.34 -14.22 -10.21
CA TYR A 167 23.95 -13.08 -9.53
C TYR A 167 24.58 -13.43 -8.18
N SER A 168 24.96 -14.69 -7.98
CA SER A 168 25.64 -15.17 -6.78
C SER A 168 27.01 -14.52 -6.57
N ASP A 169 27.75 -14.27 -7.65
CA ASP A 169 29.05 -13.61 -7.60
C ASP A 169 28.88 -12.08 -7.43
N PRO A 170 29.34 -11.50 -6.30
CA PRO A 170 29.26 -10.06 -6.06
C PRO A 170 29.94 -9.21 -7.14
N SER A 171 31.01 -9.73 -7.78
CA SER A 171 31.77 -8.98 -8.79
C SER A 171 31.00 -8.76 -10.11
N THR A 172 30.00 -9.59 -10.37
CA THR A 172 29.16 -9.52 -11.59
C THR A 172 27.77 -8.94 -11.31
N ARG A 173 27.43 -8.74 -10.03
CA ARG A 173 26.13 -8.24 -9.61
C ARG A 173 25.97 -6.77 -9.99
N PRO A 174 24.88 -6.39 -10.67
CA PRO A 174 24.61 -4.98 -10.96
C PRO A 174 24.31 -4.20 -9.67
N ARG A 175 24.49 -2.89 -9.72
CA ARG A 175 24.06 -1.97 -8.66
C ARG A 175 22.56 -2.13 -8.42
N ILE A 176 22.16 -2.18 -7.16
CA ILE A 176 20.77 -2.32 -6.75
C ILE A 176 20.29 -0.99 -6.17
N ILE A 177 19.22 -0.47 -6.73
CA ILE A 177 18.62 0.80 -6.30
C ILE A 177 17.21 0.52 -5.80
N VAL A 178 16.97 0.83 -4.52
CA VAL A 178 15.63 0.86 -3.93
C VAL A 178 15.10 2.28 -4.08
N THR A 179 14.07 2.46 -4.87
CA THR A 179 13.42 3.77 -5.02
C THR A 179 12.23 3.86 -4.07
N ILE A 180 12.20 4.92 -3.28
CA ILE A 180 11.11 5.23 -2.35
C ILE A 180 10.59 6.66 -2.57
N PRO A 181 9.32 6.95 -2.26
CA PRO A 181 8.84 8.32 -2.26
C PRO A 181 9.46 9.11 -1.11
N GLY A 182 9.82 10.38 -1.36
CA GLY A 182 10.37 11.27 -0.34
C GLY A 182 10.90 12.57 -0.95
N THR A 183 11.11 13.57 -0.09
CA THR A 183 11.56 14.91 -0.49
C THR A 183 12.95 15.26 0.05
N GLY A 184 13.73 14.25 0.41
CA GLY A 184 14.99 14.39 1.16
C GLY A 184 14.75 14.33 2.67
N GLY A 185 15.66 13.71 3.37
CA GLY A 185 15.54 13.36 4.79
C GLY A 185 15.92 11.90 4.98
N SER A 186 15.74 11.36 6.18
CA SER A 186 15.99 9.94 6.41
C SER A 186 14.95 9.09 5.68
N PRO A 187 15.37 7.97 5.09
CA PRO A 187 14.43 6.93 4.63
C PRO A 187 13.52 6.45 5.76
N GLY A 188 12.45 5.76 5.41
CA GLY A 188 11.65 5.05 6.42
C GLY A 188 12.51 4.01 7.14
N LEU A 189 12.35 3.93 8.47
CA LEU A 189 13.13 3.02 9.31
C LEU A 189 13.00 1.55 8.86
N ASP A 190 11.83 1.17 8.37
CA ASP A 190 11.57 -0.15 7.78
C ASP A 190 12.46 -0.44 6.57
N THR A 191 12.62 0.53 5.67
CA THR A 191 13.46 0.40 4.48
C THR A 191 14.94 0.29 4.85
N GLU A 192 15.40 1.05 5.85
CA GLU A 192 16.76 0.96 6.38
C GLU A 192 17.01 -0.42 6.99
N VAL A 193 16.12 -0.89 7.86
CA VAL A 193 16.23 -2.20 8.52
C VAL A 193 16.21 -3.36 7.52
N ILE A 194 15.34 -3.31 6.51
CA ILE A 194 15.32 -4.32 5.43
C ILE A 194 16.65 -4.32 4.66
N SER A 195 17.18 -3.14 4.36
CA SER A 195 18.46 -3.01 3.68
C SER A 195 19.63 -3.59 4.49
N ASP A 196 19.61 -3.36 5.81
CA ASP A 196 20.60 -3.94 6.74
C ASP A 196 20.47 -5.47 6.81
N MET A 197 19.25 -6.01 6.87
CA MET A 197 19.04 -7.47 6.83
C MET A 197 19.59 -8.12 5.55
N TRP A 198 19.42 -7.49 4.39
CA TRP A 198 20.02 -7.97 3.14
C TRP A 198 21.54 -7.92 3.18
N LYS A 199 22.11 -6.86 3.75
CA LYS A 199 23.58 -6.73 3.90
C LYS A 199 24.12 -7.77 4.86
N GLU A 200 23.52 -7.94 6.02
CA GLU A 200 24.00 -8.87 7.06
C GLU A 200 23.87 -10.32 6.63
N THR A 201 22.70 -10.71 6.07
CA THR A 201 22.42 -12.10 5.71
C THR A 201 23.08 -12.54 4.41
N LEU A 202 23.10 -11.67 3.39
CA LEU A 202 23.47 -12.00 2.01
C LEU A 202 24.71 -11.24 1.48
N GLY A 203 25.24 -10.27 2.24
CA GLY A 203 26.26 -9.36 1.74
C GLY A 203 25.80 -8.50 0.56
N ILE A 204 24.50 -8.21 0.48
CA ILE A 204 23.91 -7.40 -0.60
C ILE A 204 23.70 -5.99 -0.08
N GLU A 205 24.45 -5.04 -0.65
CA GLU A 205 24.24 -3.62 -0.40
C GLU A 205 23.30 -3.03 -1.44
N VAL A 206 22.38 -2.18 -0.98
CA VAL A 206 21.45 -1.45 -1.82
C VAL A 206 21.62 0.05 -1.62
N GLU A 207 21.35 0.80 -2.66
CA GLU A 207 21.28 2.26 -2.59
C GLU A 207 19.81 2.68 -2.48
N ILE A 208 19.49 3.45 -1.46
CA ILE A 208 18.14 4.00 -1.28
C ILE A 208 18.10 5.36 -1.99
N GLN A 209 17.22 5.46 -2.98
CA GLN A 209 16.97 6.68 -3.74
C GLN A 209 15.57 7.22 -3.38
N GLN A 210 15.53 8.44 -2.86
CA GLN A 210 14.27 9.15 -2.64
C GLN A 210 13.93 10.00 -3.85
N VAL A 211 12.67 9.94 -4.27
CA VAL A 211 12.12 10.79 -5.32
C VAL A 211 10.76 11.37 -4.88
N GLU A 212 10.44 12.55 -5.36
CA GLU A 212 9.15 13.17 -5.09
C GLU A 212 8.00 12.30 -5.60
N TRP A 213 6.85 12.31 -4.90
CA TRP A 213 5.74 11.39 -5.12
C TRP A 213 5.23 11.31 -6.57
N ALA A 214 5.05 12.46 -7.23
CA ALA A 214 4.57 12.47 -8.61
C ALA A 214 5.60 11.86 -9.57
N THR A 215 6.90 12.09 -9.33
CA THR A 215 8.00 11.48 -10.09
C THR A 215 8.05 9.98 -9.84
N TYR A 216 7.90 9.55 -8.57
CA TYR A 216 7.84 8.15 -8.19
C TYR A 216 6.73 7.40 -8.93
N LEU A 217 5.50 7.94 -8.92
CA LEU A 217 4.37 7.37 -9.65
C LEU A 217 4.60 7.35 -11.18
N GLN A 218 5.17 8.43 -11.72
CA GLN A 218 5.47 8.48 -13.15
C GLN A 218 6.49 7.43 -13.58
N ASP A 219 7.57 7.25 -12.80
CA ASP A 219 8.61 6.27 -13.11
C ASP A 219 8.10 4.83 -12.88
N MET A 220 7.26 4.61 -11.87
CA MET A 220 6.57 3.33 -11.66
C MET A 220 5.67 2.99 -12.85
N ASN A 221 4.79 3.91 -13.28
CA ASN A 221 3.89 3.72 -14.41
C ASN A 221 4.66 3.51 -15.73
N ARG A 222 5.83 4.13 -15.88
CA ARG A 222 6.73 3.92 -17.02
C ARG A 222 7.60 2.68 -16.88
N LYS A 223 7.44 1.91 -15.79
CA LYS A 223 8.17 0.68 -15.49
C LYS A 223 9.70 0.89 -15.48
N ARG A 224 10.14 2.05 -14.99
CA ARG A 224 11.55 2.44 -14.93
C ARG A 224 12.24 2.09 -13.62
N LEU A 225 11.45 1.83 -12.56
CA LEU A 225 11.99 1.45 -11.27
C LEU A 225 12.48 0.01 -11.31
N GLN A 226 13.68 -0.22 -10.76
CA GLN A 226 14.28 -1.54 -10.65
C GLN A 226 13.68 -2.31 -9.46
N LEU A 227 13.62 -1.65 -8.33
CA LEU A 227 13.10 -2.11 -7.05
C LEU A 227 12.46 -0.91 -6.36
N TRP A 228 11.30 -1.05 -5.78
CA TRP A 228 10.63 0.03 -5.08
C TRP A 228 9.99 -0.43 -3.78
N ALA A 229 9.94 0.50 -2.82
CA ALA A 229 9.35 0.34 -1.49
C ALA A 229 8.68 1.64 -1.04
N GLY A 230 8.12 1.65 0.16
CA GLY A 230 7.50 2.84 0.75
C GLY A 230 6.17 3.24 0.11
N SER A 231 5.58 2.33 -0.67
CA SER A 231 4.20 2.41 -1.17
C SER A 231 3.56 1.04 -1.09
N GLY A 232 2.25 1.01 -1.18
CA GLY A 232 1.47 -0.23 -1.15
C GLY A 232 0.36 -0.21 -2.19
N TRP A 233 -0.54 -1.16 -2.06
CA TRP A 233 -1.80 -1.18 -2.77
C TRP A 233 -2.94 -1.16 -1.76
N GLN A 234 -3.90 -0.28 -1.95
CA GLN A 234 -5.09 -0.17 -1.13
C GLN A 234 -6.30 -0.45 -2.02
N ALA A 235 -7.26 -1.20 -1.50
CA ALA A 235 -8.42 -1.60 -2.27
C ALA A 235 -9.25 -0.41 -2.75
N ASP A 236 -9.43 -0.30 -4.07
CA ASP A 236 -10.35 0.63 -4.71
C ASP A 236 -11.79 0.14 -4.59
N TYR A 237 -11.99 -1.18 -4.65
CA TYR A 237 -13.28 -1.87 -4.52
C TYR A 237 -13.09 -3.29 -3.95
N ALA A 238 -14.14 -3.84 -3.35
CA ALA A 238 -14.10 -5.11 -2.61
C ALA A 238 -14.21 -6.33 -3.53
N ASP A 239 -13.18 -6.61 -4.32
CA ASP A 239 -13.09 -7.76 -5.22
C ASP A 239 -11.63 -8.21 -5.42
N PRO A 240 -11.30 -9.51 -5.39
CA PRO A 240 -9.92 -9.99 -5.57
C PRO A 240 -9.27 -9.61 -6.91
N GLN A 241 -10.07 -9.24 -7.90
CA GLN A 241 -9.62 -8.71 -9.16
C GLN A 241 -8.75 -7.47 -8.98
N ASP A 242 -9.05 -6.64 -7.98
CA ASP A 242 -8.33 -5.41 -7.67
C ASP A 242 -6.86 -5.65 -7.25
N PHE A 243 -6.59 -6.78 -6.62
CA PHE A 243 -5.23 -7.16 -6.19
C PHE A 243 -4.52 -8.05 -7.21
N ILE A 244 -5.19 -9.06 -7.73
CA ILE A 244 -4.52 -10.10 -8.53
C ILE A 244 -4.50 -9.75 -10.01
N ASP A 245 -5.64 -9.37 -10.57
CA ASP A 245 -5.74 -9.06 -11.99
C ASP A 245 -5.09 -7.70 -12.31
N VAL A 246 -5.43 -6.68 -11.53
CA VAL A 246 -4.92 -5.31 -11.74
C VAL A 246 -3.39 -5.27 -11.66
N LEU A 247 -2.80 -5.94 -10.66
CA LEU A 247 -1.35 -5.85 -10.41
C LEU A 247 -0.52 -6.86 -11.23
N PHE A 248 -1.08 -8.02 -11.64
CA PHE A 248 -0.27 -9.12 -12.17
C PHE A 248 -0.70 -9.65 -13.54
N TYR A 249 -1.86 -9.26 -14.09
CA TYR A 249 -2.17 -9.59 -15.48
C TYR A 249 -1.11 -9.00 -16.41
N SER A 250 -0.52 -9.82 -17.27
CA SER A 250 0.63 -9.39 -18.09
C SER A 250 0.36 -8.18 -18.99
N LYS A 251 -0.93 -7.94 -19.33
CA LYS A 251 -1.37 -6.82 -20.16
C LYS A 251 -1.97 -5.66 -19.35
N SER A 252 -1.87 -5.71 -18.02
CA SER A 252 -2.33 -4.60 -17.19
C SER A 252 -1.31 -3.46 -17.22
N ASP A 253 -1.80 -2.24 -17.39
CA ASP A 253 -0.96 -1.03 -17.31
C ASP A 253 -0.41 -0.82 -15.89
N VAL A 254 -1.11 -1.34 -14.88
CA VAL A 254 -0.74 -1.25 -13.45
C VAL A 254 0.20 -2.39 -13.02
N ASN A 255 0.49 -3.34 -13.89
CA ASN A 255 1.53 -4.34 -13.66
C ASN A 255 2.92 -3.70 -13.78
N HIS A 256 3.30 -2.95 -12.74
CA HIS A 256 4.54 -2.17 -12.72
C HIS A 256 5.79 -3.03 -12.71
N GLY A 257 5.69 -4.26 -12.17
CA GLY A 257 6.78 -5.23 -12.09
C GLY A 257 7.11 -5.94 -13.41
N ASN A 258 6.34 -5.71 -14.47
CA ASN A 258 6.45 -6.45 -15.74
C ASN A 258 6.30 -7.97 -15.58
N TYR A 259 5.61 -8.42 -14.52
CA TYR A 259 5.37 -9.84 -14.33
C TYR A 259 4.60 -10.44 -15.51
N SER A 260 4.99 -11.64 -15.94
CA SER A 260 4.32 -12.34 -17.03
C SER A 260 4.45 -13.84 -16.83
N ASN A 261 3.32 -14.49 -16.62
CA ASN A 261 3.21 -15.93 -16.55
C ASN A 261 1.92 -16.35 -17.28
N PRO A 262 2.00 -17.12 -18.41
CA PRO A 262 0.83 -17.50 -19.19
C PRO A 262 -0.21 -18.31 -18.42
N GLU A 263 0.19 -19.11 -17.41
CA GLU A 263 -0.76 -19.88 -16.59
C GLU A 263 -1.50 -18.95 -15.62
N VAL A 264 -0.83 -17.96 -15.05
CA VAL A 264 -1.46 -16.92 -14.23
C VAL A 264 -2.44 -16.10 -15.08
N ASP A 265 -2.02 -15.67 -16.27
CA ASP A 265 -2.90 -14.95 -17.19
C ASP A 265 -4.15 -15.76 -17.55
N LYS A 266 -4.01 -17.06 -17.76
CA LYS A 266 -5.12 -17.96 -18.06
C LYS A 266 -6.11 -18.05 -16.90
N LEU A 267 -5.62 -18.19 -15.64
CA LEU A 267 -6.46 -18.23 -14.45
C LEU A 267 -7.22 -16.90 -14.26
N ILE A 268 -6.55 -15.78 -14.48
CA ILE A 268 -7.16 -14.44 -14.41
C ILE A 268 -8.27 -14.29 -15.47
N LEU A 269 -8.00 -14.68 -16.72
CA LEU A 269 -8.98 -14.59 -17.81
C LEU A 269 -10.19 -15.51 -17.59
N GLU A 270 -10.00 -16.69 -17.01
CA GLU A 270 -11.09 -17.60 -16.63
C GLU A 270 -11.90 -16.96 -15.48
N ALA A 271 -11.24 -16.40 -14.46
CA ALA A 271 -11.90 -15.73 -13.34
C ALA A 271 -12.76 -14.52 -13.77
N ARG A 272 -12.34 -13.77 -14.81
CA ARG A 272 -13.12 -12.64 -15.35
C ARG A 272 -14.49 -13.03 -15.88
N THR A 273 -14.66 -14.26 -16.34
CA THR A 273 -15.90 -14.76 -16.94
C THR A 273 -16.66 -15.73 -16.04
N GLU A 274 -16.09 -16.15 -14.92
CA GLU A 274 -16.70 -17.05 -13.98
C GLU A 274 -17.80 -16.33 -13.15
N VAL A 275 -19.00 -16.92 -13.13
CA VAL A 275 -20.17 -16.34 -12.44
C VAL A 275 -20.38 -16.90 -11.03
N ASP A 276 -19.84 -18.09 -10.75
CA ASP A 276 -19.84 -18.64 -9.39
C ASP A 276 -18.69 -18.01 -8.60
N ASN A 277 -19.02 -17.22 -7.58
CA ASN A 277 -18.03 -16.51 -6.80
C ASN A 277 -17.04 -17.43 -6.08
N ASN A 278 -17.46 -18.61 -5.61
CA ASN A 278 -16.56 -19.52 -4.92
C ASN A 278 -15.51 -20.08 -5.88
N ARG A 279 -15.94 -20.48 -7.07
CA ARG A 279 -15.02 -20.95 -8.12
C ARG A 279 -14.13 -19.82 -8.61
N ARG A 280 -14.68 -18.64 -8.78
CA ARG A 280 -13.91 -17.43 -9.18
C ARG A 280 -12.82 -17.10 -8.17
N PHE A 281 -13.11 -17.14 -6.87
CA PHE A 281 -12.12 -16.90 -5.82
C PHE A 281 -11.03 -17.99 -5.79
N LEU A 282 -11.39 -19.24 -6.04
CA LEU A 282 -10.39 -20.30 -6.17
C LEU A 282 -9.41 -20.08 -7.33
N LEU A 283 -9.89 -19.56 -8.47
CA LEU A 283 -9.03 -19.21 -9.60
C LEU A 283 -8.05 -18.09 -9.23
N TYR A 284 -8.52 -17.03 -8.54
CA TYR A 284 -7.63 -15.98 -8.05
C TYR A 284 -6.65 -16.49 -7.01
N ASN A 285 -7.05 -17.38 -6.08
CA ASN A 285 -6.16 -17.95 -5.10
C ASN A 285 -5.06 -18.84 -5.76
N GLN A 286 -5.39 -19.58 -6.81
CA GLN A 286 -4.39 -20.34 -7.57
C GLN A 286 -3.40 -19.40 -8.26
N ALA A 287 -3.88 -18.32 -8.86
CA ALA A 287 -3.02 -17.29 -9.45
C ALA A 287 -2.14 -16.62 -8.39
N GLU A 288 -2.71 -16.25 -7.25
CA GLU A 288 -1.99 -15.65 -6.12
C GLU A 288 -0.85 -16.55 -5.63
N GLN A 289 -1.12 -17.84 -5.42
CA GLN A 289 -0.07 -18.76 -4.96
C GLN A 289 1.09 -18.83 -5.95
N MET A 290 0.82 -18.89 -7.26
CA MET A 290 1.88 -18.90 -8.29
C MET A 290 2.70 -17.59 -8.28
N ILE A 291 2.06 -16.44 -8.13
CA ILE A 291 2.71 -15.14 -8.06
C ILE A 291 3.65 -15.07 -6.84
N VAL A 292 3.17 -15.54 -5.70
CA VAL A 292 3.94 -15.59 -4.44
C VAL A 292 5.09 -16.60 -4.54
N ASP A 293 4.84 -17.79 -5.11
CA ASP A 293 5.86 -18.83 -5.30
C ASP A 293 7.01 -18.36 -6.21
N GLU A 294 6.73 -17.49 -7.17
CA GLU A 294 7.72 -16.91 -8.07
C GLU A 294 8.38 -15.62 -7.52
N ALA A 295 8.02 -15.24 -6.29
CA ALA A 295 8.47 -13.99 -5.67
C ALA A 295 8.36 -12.80 -6.67
N ALA A 296 7.24 -12.70 -7.40
CA ALA A 296 7.01 -11.61 -8.33
C ALA A 296 6.81 -10.27 -7.59
N ILE A 297 6.43 -10.36 -6.34
CA ILE A 297 6.29 -9.29 -5.36
C ILE A 297 6.80 -9.82 -4.01
N PHE A 298 7.23 -8.94 -3.12
CA PHE A 298 7.53 -9.29 -1.75
C PHE A 298 6.52 -8.64 -0.80
N PRO A 299 5.44 -9.33 -0.42
CA PRO A 299 4.49 -8.87 0.57
C PRO A 299 5.18 -8.62 1.92
N LEU A 300 4.96 -7.44 2.49
CA LEU A 300 5.57 -7.06 3.77
C LEU A 300 4.56 -7.19 4.92
N TRP A 301 3.52 -6.37 4.91
CA TRP A 301 2.49 -6.36 5.95
C TRP A 301 1.15 -5.85 5.47
N PHE A 302 0.13 -6.22 6.22
CA PHE A 302 -1.21 -5.64 6.17
C PHE A 302 -1.37 -4.64 7.31
N ASP A 303 -2.23 -3.66 7.12
CA ASP A 303 -2.62 -2.77 8.18
C ASP A 303 -3.46 -3.51 9.23
N THR A 304 -3.34 -3.09 10.48
CA THR A 304 -4.21 -3.50 11.58
C THR A 304 -5.15 -2.36 11.94
N ASP A 305 -5.86 -2.47 13.06
CA ASP A 305 -6.64 -1.36 13.60
C ASP A 305 -5.72 -0.15 13.82
N GLY A 306 -6.16 0.98 13.28
CA GLY A 306 -5.46 2.25 13.40
C GLY A 306 -6.18 3.22 14.32
N TYR A 307 -5.67 4.45 14.34
CA TYR A 307 -6.24 5.54 15.13
C TYR A 307 -6.31 6.82 14.32
N ALA A 308 -7.35 7.59 14.58
CA ALA A 308 -7.50 8.94 14.04
C ALA A 308 -8.04 9.89 15.12
N LEU A 309 -7.83 11.16 14.92
CA LEU A 309 -8.50 12.22 15.67
C LEU A 309 -9.59 12.83 14.82
N VAL A 310 -10.78 12.98 15.40
CA VAL A 310 -11.95 13.58 14.76
C VAL A 310 -12.51 14.64 15.68
N LYS A 311 -12.57 15.89 15.20
CA LYS A 311 -13.09 17.01 15.98
C LYS A 311 -14.51 16.73 16.49
N PRO A 312 -14.84 17.15 17.73
CA PRO A 312 -16.11 16.79 18.36
C PRO A 312 -17.35 17.35 17.64
N TRP A 313 -17.19 18.38 16.81
CA TRP A 313 -18.27 18.93 15.97
C TRP A 313 -18.51 18.16 14.68
N VAL A 314 -17.60 17.25 14.25
CA VAL A 314 -17.78 16.38 13.09
C VAL A 314 -18.62 15.18 13.50
N LYS A 315 -19.78 15.02 12.87
CA LYS A 315 -20.69 13.89 13.10
C LYS A 315 -20.94 13.12 11.82
N GLY A 316 -21.15 11.79 11.93
CA GLY A 316 -21.52 10.95 10.80
C GLY A 316 -20.36 10.63 9.84
N TYR A 317 -19.11 10.94 10.19
CA TYR A 317 -17.96 10.45 9.44
C TYR A 317 -17.67 8.99 9.84
N GLU A 318 -17.58 8.12 8.84
CA GLU A 318 -17.27 6.71 9.03
C GLU A 318 -15.98 6.36 8.28
N PHE A 319 -15.04 5.77 8.98
CA PHE A 319 -13.84 5.20 8.36
C PHE A 319 -14.23 3.90 7.64
N THR A 320 -13.86 3.79 6.38
CA THR A 320 -14.09 2.60 5.57
C THR A 320 -12.77 1.86 5.32
N PRO A 321 -12.78 0.54 5.17
CA PRO A 321 -11.55 -0.22 4.91
C PRO A 321 -11.04 -0.07 3.45
N ILE A 322 -11.74 0.68 2.60
CA ILE A 322 -11.36 0.98 1.22
C ILE A 322 -10.96 2.46 1.09
N ILE A 323 -10.19 2.79 0.06
CA ILE A 323 -9.56 4.11 -0.12
C ILE A 323 -10.54 5.28 -0.23
N VAL A 324 -11.78 5.03 -0.68
CA VAL A 324 -12.73 6.12 -0.96
C VAL A 324 -13.46 6.58 0.31
N PRO A 325 -13.16 7.78 0.83
CA PRO A 325 -13.85 8.30 2.00
C PRO A 325 -15.30 8.71 1.67
N LYS A 326 -16.19 8.57 2.66
CA LYS A 326 -17.62 8.88 2.51
C LYS A 326 -17.99 10.11 3.32
N PHE A 327 -18.24 11.22 2.63
CA PHE A 327 -18.56 12.50 3.27
C PHE A 327 -20.04 12.90 3.17
N LYS A 328 -20.86 12.15 2.44
CA LYS A 328 -22.27 12.55 2.17
C LYS A 328 -23.06 12.75 3.46
N ASP A 329 -22.86 11.89 4.44
CA ASP A 329 -23.63 11.87 5.68
C ASP A 329 -22.98 12.66 6.83
N VAL A 330 -21.85 13.33 6.56
CA VAL A 330 -21.14 14.16 7.53
C VAL A 330 -21.91 15.43 7.83
N GLU A 331 -22.00 15.79 9.12
CA GLU A 331 -22.59 17.03 9.62
C GLU A 331 -21.57 17.76 10.52
N ILE A 332 -21.63 19.08 10.51
CA ILE A 332 -20.91 19.93 11.48
C ILE A 332 -21.95 20.47 12.47
N LYS A 333 -21.78 20.14 13.77
CA LYS A 333 -22.69 20.53 14.87
C LYS A 333 -21.96 21.20 16.00
#